data_c6f7b12f1380641773eb6c1003ec48c1
#
_entry.id   c6f7b12f1380641773eb6c1003ec48c1
#
_cell.length_a   1.000
_cell.length_b   1.000
_cell.length_c   1.000
_cell.angle_alpha   90.00
_cell.angle_beta   90.00
_cell.angle_gamma   90.00
#
_symmetry.space_group_name_H-M   'P 1'
#
loop_
_entity.id
_entity.type
_entity.pdbx_description
1 polymer ?
#
loop_
_entity_poly.entity_id
_entity_poly.type
_entity_poly.pdbx_seq_one_letter_code
_entity_poly.pdbx_strand_id
1 'polypeptide(L)'
;MTRPIIGIISNSYLLNDQYPVHAGGAMNSEAIAQVSGCIPLLVPSDPALVSVAELLDSCDGFLLTGGRPNVHPEEYGEVATEAYGDFDRARDAIALPLVRACVERGQPFFGVCRGFQEVNVAMGGSLYPEIRDLPGRMNHRMPPDGTMEEKFEIRHRVSVSEGGVFHKIFGATEVMTNTLHGQGIKEAGPRIVIDGLADDGTPEAIYVKDAPGFTASVQWHPEWNAAADLVSRPLFEAFGDAARAYQSGQARAARRIAS
;
A
#
# COMPACT_ATOMS: atom_id res chain seq x y z
N MET A 1 -17.23 -11.40 18.36
CA MET A 1 -16.61 -11.64 17.05
C MET A 1 -15.11 -11.60 17.24
N THR A 2 -14.35 -12.45 16.58
CA THR A 2 -12.90 -12.39 16.55
C THR A 2 -12.46 -11.16 15.75
N ARG A 3 -11.35 -10.53 16.12
CA ARG A 3 -10.77 -9.42 15.34
C ARG A 3 -10.33 -9.93 13.97
N PRO A 4 -10.53 -9.16 12.88
CA PRO A 4 -10.02 -9.54 11.56
C PRO A 4 -8.49 -9.69 11.56
N ILE A 5 -7.97 -10.60 10.73
CA ILE A 5 -6.54 -10.81 10.52
C ILE A 5 -6.11 -10.04 9.27
N ILE A 6 -5.14 -9.14 9.43
CA ILE A 6 -4.53 -8.41 8.32
C ILE A 6 -3.13 -8.95 8.06
N GLY A 7 -2.95 -9.53 6.87
CA GLY A 7 -1.65 -9.92 6.36
C GLY A 7 -0.83 -8.68 5.99
N ILE A 8 0.28 -8.45 6.67
CA ILE A 8 1.23 -7.37 6.39
C ILE A 8 2.32 -7.93 5.49
N ILE A 9 2.34 -7.52 4.23
CA ILE A 9 3.34 -7.98 3.26
C ILE A 9 4.70 -7.40 3.66
N SER A 10 5.63 -8.31 3.98
CA SER A 10 6.97 -7.98 4.45
C SER A 10 7.91 -7.63 3.30
N ASN A 11 9.09 -7.14 3.64
CA ASN A 11 10.23 -6.96 2.74
C ASN A 11 11.33 -7.97 3.09
N SER A 12 12.11 -8.36 2.10
CA SER A 12 13.31 -9.17 2.30
C SER A 12 14.51 -8.27 2.59
N TYR A 13 15.21 -8.52 3.68
CA TYR A 13 16.40 -7.79 4.09
C TYR A 13 17.51 -8.73 4.52
N LEU A 14 18.76 -8.25 4.47
CA LEU A 14 19.91 -8.85 5.15
C LEU A 14 20.16 -8.11 6.46
N LEU A 15 19.85 -8.73 7.58
CA LEU A 15 20.19 -8.19 8.89
C LEU A 15 21.70 -8.36 9.13
N ASN A 16 22.38 -7.26 9.43
CA ASN A 16 23.84 -7.19 9.59
C ASN A 16 24.61 -7.79 8.38
N ASP A 17 24.09 -7.60 7.16
CA ASP A 17 24.64 -8.10 5.90
C ASP A 17 24.85 -9.63 5.85
N GLN A 18 24.21 -10.39 6.73
CA GLN A 18 24.43 -11.84 6.87
C GLN A 18 23.15 -12.66 6.95
N TYR A 19 22.15 -12.19 7.70
CA TYR A 19 20.96 -12.99 7.99
C TYR A 19 19.79 -12.55 7.12
N PRO A 20 19.31 -13.39 6.19
CA PRO A 20 18.07 -13.09 5.46
C PRO A 20 16.89 -13.09 6.42
N VAL A 21 16.11 -12.02 6.38
CA VAL A 21 14.91 -11.85 7.21
C VAL A 21 13.76 -11.31 6.38
N HIS A 22 12.54 -11.70 6.73
CA HIS A 22 11.32 -11.04 6.29
C HIS A 22 10.89 -10.05 7.37
N ALA A 23 10.84 -8.75 7.04
CA ALA A 23 10.58 -7.72 8.02
C ALA A 23 9.60 -6.65 7.52
N GLY A 24 8.88 -6.05 8.44
CA GLY A 24 8.04 -4.88 8.24
C GLY A 24 8.25 -3.91 9.40
N GLY A 25 8.17 -2.60 9.14
CA GLY A 25 8.28 -1.60 10.20
C GLY A 25 7.24 -1.82 11.29
N ALA A 26 7.63 -1.68 12.57
CA ALA A 26 6.73 -1.84 13.72
C ALA A 26 5.48 -0.94 13.61
N MET A 27 5.64 0.27 13.06
CA MET A 27 4.56 1.23 12.81
C MET A 27 3.40 0.67 11.99
N ASN A 28 3.67 -0.26 11.04
CA ASN A 28 2.62 -0.95 10.27
C ASN A 28 1.76 -1.83 11.19
N SER A 29 2.40 -2.62 12.05
CA SER A 29 1.70 -3.49 12.99
C SER A 29 0.94 -2.68 14.05
N GLU A 30 1.51 -1.57 14.51
CA GLU A 30 0.88 -0.65 15.45
C GLU A 30 -0.36 0.02 14.85
N ALA A 31 -0.28 0.53 13.62
CA ALA A 31 -1.41 1.13 12.92
C ALA A 31 -2.57 0.11 12.74
N ILE A 32 -2.26 -1.12 12.33
CA ILE A 32 -3.26 -2.19 12.19
C ILE A 32 -3.86 -2.57 13.55
N ALA A 33 -3.05 -2.71 14.58
CA ALA A 33 -3.54 -3.14 15.90
C ALA A 33 -4.32 -2.05 16.63
N GLN A 34 -3.81 -0.82 16.64
CA GLN A 34 -4.30 0.27 17.47
C GLN A 34 -5.38 1.11 16.78
N VAL A 35 -5.27 1.31 15.46
CA VAL A 35 -6.20 2.16 14.71
C VAL A 35 -7.23 1.31 13.95
N SER A 36 -6.81 0.34 13.14
CA SER A 36 -7.74 -0.54 12.44
C SER A 36 -8.46 -1.51 13.38
N GLY A 37 -7.95 -1.75 14.59
CA GLY A 37 -8.52 -2.69 15.55
C GLY A 37 -8.45 -4.16 15.09
N CYS A 38 -7.51 -4.48 14.20
CA CYS A 38 -7.30 -5.81 13.60
C CYS A 38 -6.09 -6.53 14.21
N ILE A 39 -5.89 -7.79 13.85
CA ILE A 39 -4.72 -8.58 14.24
C ILE A 39 -3.67 -8.43 13.13
N PRO A 40 -2.50 -7.84 13.40
CA PRO A 40 -1.42 -7.77 12.42
C PRO A 40 -0.70 -9.13 12.33
N LEU A 41 -0.53 -9.65 11.13
CA LEU A 41 0.22 -10.87 10.85
C LEU A 41 1.28 -10.58 9.77
N LEU A 42 2.56 -10.65 10.11
CA LEU A 42 3.63 -10.52 9.12
C LEU A 42 3.60 -11.73 8.19
N VAL A 43 3.59 -11.45 6.88
CA VAL A 43 3.56 -12.45 5.82
C VAL A 43 4.92 -12.48 5.11
N PRO A 44 5.59 -13.65 5.01
CA PRO A 44 6.77 -13.80 4.17
C PRO A 44 6.44 -13.46 2.70
N SER A 45 7.25 -12.63 2.06
CA SER A 45 7.09 -12.26 0.65
C SER A 45 7.94 -13.17 -0.24
N ASP A 46 7.79 -14.48 -0.09
CA ASP A 46 8.54 -15.49 -0.83
C ASP A 46 7.57 -16.59 -1.34
N PRO A 47 7.41 -16.73 -2.66
CA PRO A 47 6.51 -17.74 -3.24
C PRO A 47 6.95 -19.20 -2.97
N ALA A 48 8.19 -19.43 -2.51
CA ALA A 48 8.64 -20.73 -2.06
C ALA A 48 8.10 -21.11 -0.66
N LEU A 49 7.67 -20.13 0.12
CA LEU A 49 7.20 -20.32 1.50
C LEU A 49 5.67 -20.27 1.62
N VAL A 50 5.00 -19.50 0.78
CA VAL A 50 3.55 -19.26 0.86
C VAL A 50 2.97 -18.94 -0.51
N SER A 51 1.78 -19.48 -0.80
CA SER A 51 1.03 -19.18 -2.01
C SER A 51 0.00 -18.06 -1.78
N VAL A 52 -0.37 -17.37 -2.85
CA VAL A 52 -1.44 -16.36 -2.80
C VAL A 52 -2.77 -16.95 -2.32
N ALA A 53 -3.09 -18.18 -2.72
CA ALA A 53 -4.33 -18.86 -2.31
C ALA A 53 -4.38 -19.08 -0.79
N GLU A 54 -3.28 -19.56 -0.19
CA GLU A 54 -3.17 -19.76 1.27
C GLU A 54 -3.31 -18.42 2.01
N LEU A 55 -2.72 -17.34 1.49
CA LEU A 55 -2.85 -16.01 2.08
C LEU A 55 -4.29 -15.50 2.06
N LEU A 56 -4.96 -15.61 0.92
CA LEU A 56 -6.36 -15.19 0.77
C LEU A 56 -7.32 -15.95 1.72
N ASP A 57 -7.02 -17.21 2.01
CA ASP A 57 -7.84 -18.03 2.91
C ASP A 57 -7.49 -17.82 4.39
N SER A 58 -6.28 -17.30 4.69
CA SER A 58 -5.80 -17.11 6.06
C SER A 58 -6.05 -15.72 6.62
N CYS A 59 -6.25 -14.70 5.77
CA CYS A 59 -6.39 -13.31 6.17
C CYS A 59 -7.75 -12.73 5.78
N ASP A 60 -8.19 -11.70 6.49
CA ASP A 60 -9.41 -10.95 6.17
C ASP A 60 -9.12 -9.68 5.35
N GLY A 61 -7.86 -9.34 5.15
CA GLY A 61 -7.38 -8.23 4.34
C GLY A 61 -5.86 -8.13 4.35
N PHE A 62 -5.30 -7.19 3.56
CA PHE A 62 -3.85 -7.06 3.41
C PHE A 62 -3.38 -5.61 3.49
N LEU A 63 -2.25 -5.38 4.16
CA LEU A 63 -1.48 -4.15 4.09
C LEU A 63 -0.24 -4.41 3.22
N LEU A 64 -0.18 -3.75 2.06
CA LEU A 64 0.99 -3.71 1.19
C LEU A 64 1.89 -2.59 1.67
N THR A 65 2.96 -2.91 2.35
CA THR A 65 3.83 -1.94 3.02
C THR A 65 4.74 -1.18 2.05
N GLY A 66 5.27 -0.05 2.51
CA GLY A 66 6.41 0.59 1.88
C GLY A 66 7.65 -0.33 1.85
N GLY A 67 8.62 0.01 1.02
CA GLY A 67 9.88 -0.73 0.90
C GLY A 67 10.91 0.05 0.09
N ARG A 68 12.19 -0.17 0.37
CA ARG A 68 13.29 0.47 -0.38
C ARG A 68 13.46 -0.10 -1.79
N PRO A 69 13.41 -1.44 -2.00
CA PRO A 69 13.48 -2.00 -3.33
C PRO A 69 12.30 -1.54 -4.20
N ASN A 70 12.56 -1.21 -5.44
CA ASN A 70 11.53 -0.84 -6.40
C ASN A 70 10.82 -2.08 -6.97
N VAL A 71 9.64 -1.89 -7.56
CA VAL A 71 8.98 -2.92 -8.37
C VAL A 71 9.81 -3.14 -9.63
N HIS A 72 10.06 -4.42 -9.99
CA HIS A 72 10.93 -4.74 -11.11
C HIS A 72 10.30 -4.28 -12.44
N PRO A 73 11.05 -3.56 -13.31
CA PRO A 73 10.48 -2.96 -14.52
C PRO A 73 9.94 -3.97 -15.53
N GLU A 74 10.42 -5.22 -15.56
CA GLU A 74 9.82 -6.28 -16.38
C GLU A 74 8.34 -6.52 -16.08
N GLU A 75 7.89 -6.25 -14.84
CA GLU A 75 6.49 -6.42 -14.42
C GLU A 75 5.52 -5.45 -15.12
N TYR A 76 6.07 -4.38 -15.74
CA TYR A 76 5.31 -3.40 -16.53
C TYR A 76 5.93 -3.15 -17.92
N GLY A 77 6.70 -4.13 -18.43
CA GLY A 77 7.15 -4.16 -19.83
C GLY A 77 8.35 -3.27 -20.14
N GLU A 78 9.10 -2.83 -19.12
CA GLU A 78 10.30 -2.01 -19.29
C GLU A 78 11.57 -2.81 -18.98
N VAL A 79 12.71 -2.32 -19.46
CA VAL A 79 14.03 -2.95 -19.25
C VAL A 79 14.68 -2.35 -18.02
N ALA A 80 15.19 -3.20 -17.12
CA ALA A 80 15.92 -2.75 -15.94
C ALA A 80 17.21 -2.02 -16.33
N THR A 81 17.44 -0.87 -15.71
CA THR A 81 18.67 -0.08 -15.80
C THR A 81 19.12 0.31 -14.39
N GLU A 82 20.33 0.84 -14.25
CA GLU A 82 20.84 1.32 -12.95
C GLU A 82 19.95 2.39 -12.30
N ALA A 83 19.21 3.17 -13.10
CA ALA A 83 18.28 4.18 -12.59
C ALA A 83 17.13 3.63 -11.74
N TYR A 84 16.79 2.35 -11.90
CA TYR A 84 15.70 1.71 -11.14
C TYR A 84 16.13 1.26 -9.73
N GLY A 85 17.43 1.23 -9.40
CA GLY A 85 17.94 0.82 -8.10
C GLY A 85 17.74 -0.67 -7.79
N ASP A 86 17.59 -1.00 -6.51
CA ASP A 86 17.43 -2.39 -6.04
C ASP A 86 15.99 -2.89 -6.25
N PHE A 87 15.85 -4.23 -6.38
CA PHE A 87 14.57 -4.91 -6.59
C PHE A 87 14.33 -6.00 -5.55
N ASP A 88 13.05 -6.28 -5.26
CA ASP A 88 12.60 -7.45 -4.50
C ASP A 88 11.63 -8.29 -5.36
N ARG A 89 12.19 -9.13 -6.24
CA ARG A 89 11.41 -9.97 -7.17
C ARG A 89 10.55 -11.01 -6.46
N ALA A 90 10.98 -11.50 -5.30
CA ALA A 90 10.19 -12.43 -4.50
C ALA A 90 8.91 -11.76 -4.00
N ARG A 91 9.03 -10.52 -3.53
CA ARG A 91 7.87 -9.72 -3.14
C ARG A 91 6.97 -9.38 -4.33
N ASP A 92 7.50 -9.02 -5.49
CA ASP A 92 6.71 -8.78 -6.69
C ASP A 92 5.89 -10.02 -7.07
N ALA A 93 6.51 -11.22 -7.00
CA ALA A 93 5.86 -12.50 -7.30
C ALA A 93 4.71 -12.87 -6.33
N ILE A 94 4.65 -12.30 -5.14
CA ILE A 94 3.54 -12.43 -4.18
C ILE A 94 2.57 -11.25 -4.30
N ALA A 95 3.06 -10.02 -4.22
CA ALA A 95 2.21 -8.83 -4.07
C ALA A 95 1.34 -8.56 -5.31
N LEU A 96 1.91 -8.66 -6.53
CA LEU A 96 1.16 -8.35 -7.74
C LEU A 96 0.00 -9.33 -8.01
N PRO A 97 0.16 -10.66 -7.96
CA PRO A 97 -0.97 -11.58 -8.09
C PRO A 97 -1.93 -11.50 -6.89
N LEU A 98 -1.45 -11.19 -5.67
CA LEU A 98 -2.29 -11.00 -4.50
C LEU A 98 -3.25 -9.82 -4.69
N VAL A 99 -2.76 -8.66 -5.16
CA VAL A 99 -3.60 -7.50 -5.47
C VAL A 99 -4.71 -7.86 -6.45
N ARG A 100 -4.36 -8.52 -7.58
CA ARG A 100 -5.33 -8.96 -8.58
C ARG A 100 -6.41 -9.87 -7.97
N ALA A 101 -6.00 -10.85 -7.19
CA ALA A 101 -6.91 -11.79 -6.55
C ALA A 101 -7.79 -11.13 -5.48
N CYS A 102 -7.27 -10.17 -4.70
CA CYS A 102 -8.04 -9.39 -3.74
C CYS A 102 -9.13 -8.56 -4.43
N VAL A 103 -8.80 -7.91 -5.55
CA VAL A 103 -9.78 -7.14 -6.35
C VAL A 103 -10.93 -8.04 -6.81
N GLU A 104 -10.64 -9.21 -7.38
CA GLU A 104 -11.66 -10.13 -7.86
C GLU A 104 -12.49 -10.76 -6.73
N ARG A 105 -11.87 -11.03 -5.58
CA ARG A 105 -12.53 -11.64 -4.42
C ARG A 105 -13.29 -10.61 -3.55
N GLY A 106 -13.07 -9.31 -3.78
CA GLY A 106 -13.59 -8.24 -2.92
C GLY A 106 -12.93 -8.20 -1.54
N GLN A 107 -11.74 -8.79 -1.40
CA GLN A 107 -10.99 -8.78 -0.17
C GLN A 107 -10.26 -7.46 0.00
N PRO A 108 -10.42 -6.75 1.14
CA PRO A 108 -9.85 -5.42 1.29
C PRO A 108 -8.33 -5.44 1.35
N PHE A 109 -7.72 -4.45 0.73
CA PHE A 109 -6.30 -4.16 0.91
C PHE A 109 -6.03 -2.66 0.98
N PHE A 110 -4.91 -2.31 1.62
CA PHE A 110 -4.40 -0.95 1.71
C PHE A 110 -2.95 -0.93 1.22
N GLY A 111 -2.65 -0.13 0.19
CA GLY A 111 -1.29 0.02 -0.38
C GLY A 111 -0.62 1.29 0.12
N VAL A 112 0.61 1.18 0.63
CA VAL A 112 1.42 2.28 1.15
C VAL A 112 2.74 2.36 0.40
N CYS A 113 3.08 3.51 -0.16
CA CYS A 113 4.33 3.81 -0.86
C CYS A 113 4.64 2.76 -1.96
N ARG A 114 5.55 1.80 -1.71
CA ARG A 114 5.77 0.70 -2.65
C ARG A 114 4.49 -0.10 -2.92
N GLY A 115 3.66 -0.34 -1.89
CA GLY A 115 2.37 -1.01 -2.05
C GLY A 115 1.40 -0.27 -2.98
N PHE A 116 1.37 1.06 -2.94
CA PHE A 116 0.64 1.88 -3.90
C PHE A 116 1.12 1.65 -5.34
N GLN A 117 2.43 1.57 -5.54
CA GLN A 117 3.04 1.29 -6.84
C GLN A 117 2.74 -0.13 -7.32
N GLU A 118 2.80 -1.12 -6.42
CA GLU A 118 2.39 -2.51 -6.67
C GLU A 118 0.93 -2.59 -7.16
N VAL A 119 0.03 -1.82 -6.56
CA VAL A 119 -1.39 -1.77 -6.99
C VAL A 119 -1.51 -1.24 -8.42
N ASN A 120 -0.81 -0.16 -8.77
CA ASN A 120 -0.82 0.36 -10.13
C ASN A 120 -0.29 -0.67 -11.15
N VAL A 121 0.85 -1.29 -10.87
CA VAL A 121 1.47 -2.30 -11.75
C VAL A 121 0.59 -3.55 -11.87
N ALA A 122 0.03 -4.03 -10.75
CA ALA A 122 -0.87 -5.18 -10.76
C ALA A 122 -2.11 -4.95 -11.63
N MET A 123 -2.55 -3.69 -11.76
CA MET A 123 -3.67 -3.28 -12.62
C MET A 123 -3.24 -2.88 -14.05
N GLY A 124 -1.99 -3.13 -14.44
CA GLY A 124 -1.47 -2.92 -15.80
C GLY A 124 -0.91 -1.52 -16.06
N GLY A 125 -0.60 -0.76 -15.02
CA GLY A 125 0.08 0.53 -15.11
C GLY A 125 1.61 0.40 -15.12
N SER A 126 2.31 1.53 -15.32
CA SER A 126 3.77 1.64 -15.35
C SER A 126 4.28 2.71 -14.38
N LEU A 127 5.61 2.72 -14.14
CA LEU A 127 6.25 3.58 -13.14
C LEU A 127 7.44 4.34 -13.74
N TYR A 128 7.64 5.58 -13.26
CA TYR A 128 8.91 6.28 -13.43
C TYR A 128 9.92 5.77 -12.39
N PRO A 129 11.18 5.53 -12.76
CA PRO A 129 12.22 5.10 -11.80
C PRO A 129 12.57 6.20 -10.78
N GLU A 130 12.52 7.47 -11.21
CA GLU A 130 12.87 8.62 -10.38
C GLU A 130 12.06 9.86 -10.80
N ILE A 131 11.14 10.30 -9.93
CA ILE A 131 10.24 11.41 -10.26
C ILE A 131 10.96 12.76 -10.31
N ARG A 132 11.91 13.01 -9.40
CA ARG A 132 12.62 14.29 -9.31
C ARG A 132 13.43 14.64 -10.55
N ASP A 133 13.73 13.65 -11.42
CA ASP A 133 14.43 13.85 -12.67
C ASP A 133 13.51 14.35 -13.80
N LEU A 134 12.19 14.38 -13.53
CA LEU A 134 11.20 14.87 -14.49
C LEU A 134 11.03 16.37 -14.37
N PRO A 135 10.90 17.10 -15.51
CA PRO A 135 10.68 18.54 -15.48
C PRO A 135 9.46 18.96 -14.66
N GLY A 136 9.63 19.91 -13.75
CA GLY A 136 8.55 20.47 -12.93
C GLY A 136 8.12 19.62 -11.75
N ARG A 137 8.76 18.45 -11.51
CA ARG A 137 8.48 17.62 -10.33
C ARG A 137 9.32 18.04 -9.12
N MET A 138 8.74 17.91 -7.94
CA MET A 138 9.43 18.11 -6.67
C MET A 138 10.33 16.92 -6.34
N ASN A 139 11.22 17.10 -5.36
CA ASN A 139 11.95 16.00 -4.78
C ASN A 139 11.11 15.35 -3.67
N HIS A 140 10.51 14.21 -3.98
CA HIS A 140 9.70 13.41 -3.07
C HIS A 140 10.52 12.46 -2.19
N ARG A 141 11.85 12.39 -2.36
CA ARG A 141 12.69 11.51 -1.56
C ARG A 141 12.82 11.95 -0.12
N MET A 142 12.93 10.95 0.74
CA MET A 142 13.32 11.13 2.13
C MET A 142 14.64 11.90 2.23
N PRO A 143 14.77 12.87 3.15
CA PRO A 143 16.05 13.48 3.45
C PRO A 143 17.10 12.41 3.78
N PRO A 144 18.34 12.53 3.25
CA PRO A 144 19.39 11.52 3.49
C PRO A 144 19.79 11.47 4.96
N ASP A 145 19.80 12.62 5.62
CA ASP A 145 20.20 12.80 7.01
C ASP A 145 19.01 13.18 7.88
N GLY A 146 19.20 13.14 9.22
CA GLY A 146 18.19 13.52 10.20
C GLY A 146 17.59 12.35 10.96
N THR A 147 16.82 12.69 11.99
CA THR A 147 16.05 11.73 12.81
C THR A 147 14.88 11.12 12.03
N MET A 148 14.25 10.10 12.57
CA MET A 148 13.06 9.51 11.94
C MET A 148 11.91 10.52 11.90
N GLU A 149 11.75 11.35 12.94
CA GLU A 149 10.75 12.42 13.00
C GLU A 149 10.94 13.43 11.86
N GLU A 150 12.18 13.86 11.61
CA GLU A 150 12.51 14.79 10.50
C GLU A 150 12.28 14.14 9.13
N LYS A 151 12.56 12.85 8.99
CA LYS A 151 12.36 12.10 7.75
C LYS A 151 10.88 11.94 7.39
N PHE A 152 10.03 11.72 8.39
CA PHE A 152 8.58 11.57 8.23
C PHE A 152 7.80 12.87 8.48
N GLU A 153 8.47 14.01 8.53
CA GLU A 153 7.81 15.31 8.67
C GLU A 153 6.78 15.54 7.56
N ILE A 154 5.64 16.10 7.95
CA ILE A 154 4.58 16.53 7.02
C ILE A 154 5.09 17.76 6.25
N ARG A 155 5.15 17.68 4.92
CA ARG A 155 5.82 18.72 4.13
C ARG A 155 5.17 19.06 2.79
N HIS A 156 4.22 18.29 2.30
CA HIS A 156 3.57 18.63 1.03
C HIS A 156 2.05 18.42 1.07
N ARG A 157 1.37 19.15 0.21
CA ARG A 157 -0.07 19.11 0.06
C ARG A 157 -0.46 18.04 -0.99
N VAL A 158 -1.56 17.37 -0.69
CA VAL A 158 -2.25 16.48 -1.63
C VAL A 158 -3.69 16.98 -1.77
N SER A 159 -4.10 17.29 -3.00
CA SER A 159 -5.48 17.62 -3.34
C SER A 159 -6.21 16.38 -3.81
N VAL A 160 -7.37 16.07 -3.21
CA VAL A 160 -8.19 14.90 -3.55
C VAL A 160 -9.50 15.32 -4.25
N SER A 161 -10.02 14.42 -5.08
CA SER A 161 -11.22 14.68 -5.88
C SER A 161 -12.45 14.89 -4.99
N GLU A 162 -13.18 15.97 -5.20
CA GLU A 162 -14.45 16.23 -4.50
C GLU A 162 -15.46 15.09 -4.76
N GLY A 163 -16.04 14.54 -3.69
CA GLY A 163 -16.94 13.39 -3.75
C GLY A 163 -16.25 12.04 -3.99
N GLY A 164 -14.91 12.04 -4.17
CA GLY A 164 -14.09 10.84 -4.33
C GLY A 164 -14.00 9.97 -3.07
N VAL A 165 -13.27 8.88 -3.17
CA VAL A 165 -13.07 7.95 -2.05
C VAL A 165 -12.31 8.62 -0.92
N PHE A 166 -11.22 9.30 -1.23
CA PHE A 166 -10.38 9.94 -0.21
C PHE A 166 -11.04 11.19 0.40
N HIS A 167 -11.82 11.96 -0.39
CA HIS A 167 -12.63 13.05 0.17
C HIS A 167 -13.62 12.52 1.24
N LYS A 168 -14.27 11.38 0.99
CA LYS A 168 -15.19 10.76 1.97
C LYS A 168 -14.47 10.28 3.23
N ILE A 169 -13.22 9.81 3.10
CA ILE A 169 -12.40 9.36 4.23
C ILE A 169 -11.91 10.55 5.06
N PHE A 170 -11.41 11.61 4.41
CA PHE A 170 -10.82 12.75 5.10
C PHE A 170 -11.83 13.81 5.54
N GLY A 171 -12.97 13.91 4.84
CA GLY A 171 -13.91 15.03 5.02
C GLY A 171 -13.36 16.38 4.50
N ALA A 172 -12.30 16.36 3.69
CA ALA A 172 -11.62 17.51 3.13
C ALA A 172 -11.09 17.21 1.73
N THR A 173 -10.97 18.23 0.89
CA THR A 173 -10.40 18.13 -0.47
C THR A 173 -8.90 18.38 -0.53
N GLU A 174 -8.29 18.81 0.57
CA GLU A 174 -6.85 19.04 0.69
C GLU A 174 -6.35 18.47 2.02
N VAL A 175 -5.22 17.78 1.98
CA VAL A 175 -4.54 17.25 3.16
C VAL A 175 -3.04 17.49 3.07
N MET A 176 -2.37 17.56 4.21
CA MET A 176 -0.91 17.66 4.29
C MET A 176 -0.32 16.32 4.67
N THR A 177 0.70 15.85 3.95
CA THR A 177 1.31 14.54 4.11
C THR A 177 2.84 14.59 4.18
N ASN A 178 3.45 13.50 4.62
CA ASN A 178 4.89 13.28 4.41
C ASN A 178 5.15 12.79 2.97
N THR A 179 6.42 12.72 2.56
CA THR A 179 6.82 12.16 1.27
C THR A 179 8.23 11.57 1.35
N LEU A 180 8.38 10.29 0.96
CA LEU A 180 9.60 9.50 1.13
C LEU A 180 9.85 8.54 -0.05
N HIS A 181 9.51 8.91 -1.28
CA HIS A 181 9.61 8.05 -2.45
C HIS A 181 10.39 8.69 -3.60
N GLY A 182 11.01 7.88 -4.45
CA GLY A 182 11.64 8.32 -5.69
C GLY A 182 10.88 7.84 -6.90
N GLN A 183 10.37 6.60 -6.85
CA GLN A 183 9.54 6.02 -7.90
C GLN A 183 8.09 6.53 -7.80
N GLY A 184 7.38 6.63 -8.92
CA GLY A 184 5.97 7.00 -8.95
C GLY A 184 5.27 6.60 -10.24
N ILE A 185 3.96 6.76 -10.30
CA ILE A 185 3.14 6.37 -11.45
C ILE A 185 3.52 7.16 -12.70
N LYS A 186 3.83 6.44 -13.79
CA LYS A 186 4.03 6.95 -15.15
C LYS A 186 2.71 6.88 -15.93
N GLU A 187 2.13 5.69 -15.99
CA GLU A 187 0.82 5.45 -16.58
C GLU A 187 -0.06 4.72 -15.57
N ALA A 188 -1.26 5.22 -15.34
CA ALA A 188 -2.23 4.55 -14.49
C ALA A 188 -2.78 3.30 -15.21
N GLY A 189 -2.91 2.19 -14.50
CA GLY A 189 -3.55 0.99 -15.02
C GLY A 189 -5.02 1.26 -15.39
N PRO A 190 -5.62 0.50 -16.32
CA PRO A 190 -6.97 0.77 -16.87
C PRO A 190 -8.08 0.87 -15.81
N ARG A 191 -7.91 0.21 -14.66
CA ARG A 191 -8.87 0.26 -13.54
C ARG A 191 -8.42 1.19 -12.42
N ILE A 192 -7.28 1.84 -12.53
CA ILE A 192 -6.78 2.78 -11.52
C ILE A 192 -7.47 4.13 -11.68
N VAL A 193 -8.04 4.63 -10.62
CA VAL A 193 -8.51 6.01 -10.49
C VAL A 193 -7.50 6.79 -9.64
N ILE A 194 -6.91 7.82 -10.22
CA ILE A 194 -6.10 8.78 -9.48
C ILE A 194 -7.08 9.73 -8.78
N ASP A 195 -7.15 9.66 -7.47
CA ASP A 195 -8.08 10.43 -6.63
C ASP A 195 -7.37 11.52 -5.82
N GLY A 196 -6.03 11.51 -5.81
CA GLY A 196 -5.23 12.55 -5.16
C GLY A 196 -3.94 12.86 -5.91
N LEU A 197 -3.60 14.15 -5.97
CA LEU A 197 -2.42 14.68 -6.63
C LEU A 197 -1.65 15.63 -5.70
N ALA A 198 -0.31 15.55 -5.72
CA ALA A 198 0.55 16.59 -5.17
C ALA A 198 0.50 17.87 -6.01
N ASP A 199 1.03 18.97 -5.49
CA ASP A 199 1.04 20.27 -6.18
C ASP A 199 1.80 20.25 -7.51
N ASP A 200 2.75 19.35 -7.66
CA ASP A 200 3.52 19.15 -8.90
C ASP A 200 2.84 18.18 -9.89
N GLY A 201 1.63 17.70 -9.56
CA GLY A 201 0.85 16.75 -10.34
C GLY A 201 1.29 15.30 -10.19
N THR A 202 2.12 14.97 -9.19
CA THR A 202 2.46 13.57 -8.87
C THR A 202 1.24 12.85 -8.27
N PRO A 203 0.85 11.66 -8.79
CA PRO A 203 -0.20 10.85 -8.18
C PRO A 203 0.18 10.38 -6.77
N GLU A 204 -0.68 10.69 -5.80
CA GLU A 204 -0.44 10.41 -4.39
C GLU A 204 -1.51 9.50 -3.76
N ALA A 205 -2.72 9.45 -4.33
CA ALA A 205 -3.80 8.60 -3.84
C ALA A 205 -4.53 7.95 -5.01
N ILE A 206 -4.74 6.64 -4.94
CA ILE A 206 -5.44 5.85 -5.95
C ILE A 206 -6.38 4.84 -5.31
N TYR A 207 -7.35 4.38 -6.10
CA TYR A 207 -8.15 3.19 -5.82
C TYR A 207 -8.47 2.43 -7.10
N VAL A 208 -8.91 1.18 -6.97
CA VAL A 208 -9.32 0.35 -8.12
C VAL A 208 -10.80 0.55 -8.38
N LYS A 209 -11.13 1.05 -9.57
CA LYS A 209 -12.51 1.26 -10.03
C LYS A 209 -13.27 -0.08 -10.09
N ASP A 210 -14.55 -0.04 -9.70
CA ASP A 210 -15.46 -1.18 -9.74
C ASP A 210 -14.95 -2.42 -8.94
N ALA A 211 -14.09 -2.21 -7.96
CA ALA A 211 -13.70 -3.23 -7.01
C ALA A 211 -14.79 -3.40 -5.93
N PRO A 212 -15.21 -4.65 -5.62
CA PRO A 212 -16.23 -4.88 -4.59
C PRO A 212 -15.75 -4.56 -3.16
N GLY A 213 -14.44 -4.58 -2.93
CA GLY A 213 -13.79 -4.34 -1.65
C GLY A 213 -13.07 -3.00 -1.54
N PHE A 214 -12.54 -2.70 -0.36
CA PHE A 214 -11.69 -1.54 -0.12
C PHE A 214 -10.32 -1.72 -0.80
N THR A 215 -9.93 -0.76 -1.63
CA THR A 215 -8.69 -0.80 -2.43
C THR A 215 -7.92 0.53 -2.40
N ALA A 216 -8.20 1.40 -1.41
CA ALA A 216 -7.49 2.67 -1.29
C ALA A 216 -5.98 2.43 -1.12
N SER A 217 -5.17 3.25 -1.79
CA SER A 217 -3.73 3.18 -1.70
C SER A 217 -3.13 4.58 -1.79
N VAL A 218 -2.06 4.84 -1.03
CA VAL A 218 -1.43 6.15 -0.93
C VAL A 218 0.08 6.06 -1.12
N GLN A 219 0.69 7.10 -1.71
CA GLN A 219 2.11 7.12 -2.00
C GLN A 219 2.94 7.56 -0.79
N TRP A 220 2.36 8.35 0.13
CA TRP A 220 2.98 8.74 1.39
C TRP A 220 2.93 7.61 2.43
N HIS A 221 3.43 7.88 3.64
CA HIS A 221 3.52 6.92 4.74
C HIS A 221 2.55 7.28 5.89
N PRO A 222 1.26 6.88 5.82
CA PRO A 222 0.27 7.16 6.85
C PRO A 222 0.46 6.31 8.11
N GLU A 223 1.26 5.24 8.06
CA GLU A 223 1.56 4.40 9.21
C GLU A 223 2.43 5.10 10.25
N TRP A 224 3.14 6.19 9.87
CA TRP A 224 3.88 7.02 10.79
C TRP A 224 2.93 7.83 11.67
N ASN A 225 2.97 7.59 12.99
CA ASN A 225 2.08 8.25 13.96
C ASN A 225 0.58 8.10 13.67
N ALA A 226 0.15 7.01 13.04
CA ALA A 226 -1.21 6.78 12.55
C ALA A 226 -2.30 7.08 13.58
N ALA A 227 -2.08 6.79 14.86
CA ALA A 227 -3.05 7.02 15.92
C ALA A 227 -3.26 8.50 16.26
N ALA A 228 -2.26 9.35 16.06
CA ALA A 228 -2.28 10.77 16.41
C ALA A 228 -2.49 11.69 15.20
N ASP A 229 -2.15 11.23 14.00
CA ASP A 229 -2.26 12.01 12.77
C ASP A 229 -3.69 12.04 12.24
N LEU A 230 -4.22 13.25 12.00
CA LEU A 230 -5.62 13.47 11.59
C LEU A 230 -5.93 13.02 10.15
N VAL A 231 -4.90 12.86 9.31
CA VAL A 231 -5.03 12.38 7.92
C VAL A 231 -4.88 10.86 7.87
N SER A 232 -3.92 10.32 8.61
CA SER A 232 -3.60 8.89 8.61
C SER A 232 -4.64 8.04 9.33
N ARG A 233 -5.13 8.53 10.47
CA ARG A 233 -6.09 7.80 11.31
C ARG A 233 -7.36 7.37 10.58
N PRO A 234 -8.08 8.25 9.84
CA PRO A 234 -9.28 7.86 9.10
C PRO A 234 -9.04 6.79 8.04
N LEU A 235 -7.84 6.76 7.42
CA LEU A 235 -7.48 5.72 6.45
C LEU A 235 -7.45 4.33 7.09
N PHE A 236 -6.77 4.20 8.23
CA PHE A 236 -6.68 2.93 8.95
C PHE A 236 -8.00 2.53 9.61
N GLU A 237 -8.82 3.48 10.06
CA GLU A 237 -10.17 3.23 10.55
C GLU A 237 -11.06 2.67 9.43
N ALA A 238 -11.09 3.31 8.24
CA ALA A 238 -11.85 2.85 7.08
C ALA A 238 -11.39 1.47 6.59
N PHE A 239 -10.09 1.20 6.60
CA PHE A 239 -9.55 -0.12 6.26
C PHE A 239 -9.99 -1.18 7.27
N GLY A 240 -9.95 -0.88 8.57
CA GLY A 240 -10.43 -1.79 9.62
C GLY A 240 -11.93 -2.09 9.52
N ASP A 241 -12.75 -1.09 9.18
CA ASP A 241 -14.18 -1.28 8.93
C ASP A 241 -14.44 -2.19 7.72
N ALA A 242 -13.69 -2.01 6.65
CA ALA A 242 -13.77 -2.86 5.47
C ALA A 242 -13.38 -4.33 5.78
N ALA A 243 -12.33 -4.54 6.57
CA ALA A 243 -11.91 -5.88 7.00
C ALA A 243 -13.00 -6.57 7.87
N ARG A 244 -13.62 -5.84 8.80
CA ARG A 244 -14.75 -6.35 9.60
C ARG A 244 -15.96 -6.70 8.73
N ALA A 245 -16.28 -5.88 7.75
CA ALA A 245 -17.38 -6.12 6.81
C ALA A 245 -17.11 -7.38 5.97
N TYR A 246 -15.90 -7.53 5.45
CA TYR A 246 -15.47 -8.71 4.68
C TYR A 246 -15.56 -9.99 5.52
N GLN A 247 -14.95 -10.03 6.70
CA GLN A 247 -15.01 -11.16 7.62
C GLN A 247 -16.45 -11.57 7.95
N SER A 248 -17.33 -10.58 8.21
CA SER A 248 -18.75 -10.82 8.48
C SER A 248 -19.48 -11.40 7.27
N GLY A 249 -19.14 -10.99 6.06
CA GLY A 249 -19.67 -11.52 4.80
C GLY A 249 -19.27 -12.97 4.56
N GLN A 250 -18.01 -13.32 4.80
CA GLN A 250 -17.48 -14.69 4.72
C GLN A 250 -18.17 -15.61 5.74
N ALA A 251 -18.33 -15.17 6.97
CA ALA A 251 -19.05 -15.96 7.99
C ALA A 251 -20.51 -16.23 7.63
N ARG A 252 -21.21 -15.28 7.00
CA ARG A 252 -22.59 -15.47 6.50
C ARG A 252 -22.64 -16.46 5.34
N ALA A 253 -21.69 -16.38 4.39
CA ALA A 253 -21.60 -17.30 3.26
C ALA A 253 -21.35 -18.74 3.72
N ALA A 254 -20.40 -18.94 4.63
CA ALA A 254 -20.09 -20.25 5.19
C ALA A 254 -21.31 -20.89 5.91
N ARG A 255 -22.10 -20.13 6.66
CA ARG A 255 -23.33 -20.61 7.31
C ARG A 255 -24.42 -21.02 6.32
N ARG A 256 -24.56 -20.32 5.20
CA ARG A 256 -25.53 -20.66 4.15
C ARG A 256 -25.18 -21.93 3.38
N ILE A 257 -23.92 -22.32 3.32
CA ILE A 257 -23.48 -23.58 2.68
C ILE A 257 -23.64 -24.76 3.63
N ALA A 258 -23.59 -24.52 4.95
CA ALA A 258 -23.69 -25.56 5.99
C ALA A 258 -25.15 -25.83 6.43
N SER A 259 -26.11 -25.03 5.96
CA SER A 259 -27.55 -25.20 6.19
C SER A 259 -28.25 -25.80 4.98
#